data_b352c0cc9f266e849f2e131039aeb562
#
_entry.id   b352c0cc9f266e849f2e131039aeb562
#
_cell.length_a   1.000
_cell.length_b   1.000
_cell.length_c   1.000
_cell.angle_alpha   90.00
_cell.angle_beta   90.00
_cell.angle_gamma   90.00
#
_symmetry.space_group_name_H-M   'P 1'
#
loop_
_entity.id
_entity.type
_entity.pdbx_description
1 polymer ?
#
loop_
_entity_poly.entity_id
_entity_poly.type
_entity_poly.pdbx_seq_one_letter_code
_entity_poly.pdbx_strand_id
1 'polypeptide(L)'
;FEKQIQDGQQLTDWLSKQTTDSLGKSTGGEVDHSFAKRVADEIVRITTNLSRMDASIKGHKPLSASVRKLEKSLNSNGYELEVLLNKPYDNGMNLQPVFIVDENLKEGESVITRIIKPQINYKGKLIQAAQVEVSQGE
;
A
#
# COMPACT_ATOMS: atom_id res chain seq x y z
N PHE A 1 -25.18 -13.22 -14.59
CA PHE A 1 -25.70 -12.89 -13.26
C PHE A 1 -25.07 -13.73 -12.16
N GLU A 2 -25.28 -15.03 -12.22
CA GLU A 2 -24.66 -15.92 -11.23
C GLU A 2 -23.15 -15.78 -11.25
N LYS A 3 -22.58 -15.52 -12.39
CA LYS A 3 -21.15 -15.33 -12.53
C LYS A 3 -20.64 -14.10 -11.76
N GLN A 4 -21.40 -13.01 -11.78
CA GLN A 4 -21.02 -11.81 -11.05
C GLN A 4 -21.15 -12.00 -9.54
N ILE A 5 -22.23 -12.63 -9.13
CA ILE A 5 -22.39 -12.99 -7.72
C ILE A 5 -21.30 -13.96 -7.30
N GLN A 6 -20.99 -14.89 -8.17
CA GLN A 6 -19.93 -15.86 -7.93
C GLN A 6 -18.56 -15.18 -7.82
N ASP A 7 -18.31 -14.16 -8.62
CA ASP A 7 -17.03 -13.45 -8.53
C ASP A 7 -16.85 -12.79 -7.17
N GLY A 8 -17.89 -12.09 -6.68
CA GLY A 8 -17.86 -11.49 -5.37
C GLY A 8 -17.82 -12.54 -4.26
N GLN A 9 -18.60 -13.58 -4.40
CA GLN A 9 -18.60 -14.68 -3.45
C GLN A 9 -17.32 -15.50 -3.51
N GLN A 10 -16.79 -15.71 -4.71
CA GLN A 10 -15.53 -16.42 -4.87
C GLN A 10 -14.39 -15.66 -4.17
N LEU A 11 -14.38 -14.36 -4.25
CA LEU A 11 -13.39 -13.58 -3.54
C LEU A 11 -13.55 -13.73 -2.04
N THR A 12 -14.77 -13.63 -1.54
CA THR A 12 -15.06 -13.82 -0.13
C THR A 12 -14.76 -15.24 0.30
N ASP A 13 -15.21 -16.21 -0.48
CA ASP A 13 -14.96 -17.62 -0.20
C ASP A 13 -13.48 -17.95 -0.25
N TRP A 14 -12.77 -17.38 -1.23
CA TRP A 14 -11.35 -17.57 -1.37
C TRP A 14 -10.61 -17.03 -0.14
N LEU A 15 -10.99 -15.84 0.33
CA LEU A 15 -10.41 -15.26 1.54
C LEU A 15 -10.69 -16.13 2.76
N SER A 16 -11.93 -16.56 2.91
CA SER A 16 -12.33 -17.44 4.02
C SER A 16 -11.57 -18.76 3.96
N LYS A 17 -11.49 -19.33 2.78
CA LYS A 17 -10.79 -20.58 2.56
C LYS A 17 -9.30 -20.45 2.82
N GLN A 18 -8.70 -19.36 2.36
CA GLN A 18 -7.28 -19.09 2.62
C GLN A 18 -7.02 -18.94 4.11
N THR A 19 -7.90 -18.23 4.80
CA THR A 19 -7.78 -18.05 6.23
C THR A 19 -7.92 -19.40 6.95
N THR A 20 -8.94 -20.18 6.55
CA THR A 20 -9.19 -21.49 7.14
C THR A 20 -8.04 -22.45 6.85
N ASP A 21 -7.58 -22.48 5.60
CA ASP A 21 -6.46 -23.34 5.21
C ASP A 21 -5.19 -22.94 5.94
N SER A 22 -4.95 -21.65 6.06
CA SER A 22 -3.79 -21.15 6.80
C SER A 22 -3.84 -21.56 8.25
N LEU A 23 -5.01 -21.44 8.87
CA LEU A 23 -5.19 -21.86 10.26
C LEU A 23 -5.10 -23.38 10.40
N GLY A 24 -5.61 -24.12 9.42
CA GLY A 24 -5.57 -25.57 9.44
C GLY A 24 -4.21 -26.15 9.12
N LYS A 25 -3.45 -25.52 8.25
CA LYS A 25 -2.13 -26.00 7.87
C LYS A 25 -1.05 -25.54 8.80
N SER A 26 -1.28 -24.42 9.39
CA SER A 26 -0.22 -23.76 10.08
C SER A 26 -0.32 -24.02 11.56
N THR A 27 0.26 -25.09 11.91
CA THR A 27 0.65 -25.25 13.30
C THR A 27 1.70 -24.19 13.67
N GLY A 28 2.32 -23.56 12.70
CA GLY A 28 3.30 -22.52 12.89
C GLY A 28 2.83 -21.09 12.67
N GLY A 29 1.62 -20.91 12.19
CA GLY A 29 0.99 -19.59 12.15
C GLY A 29 1.37 -18.66 11.03
N GLU A 30 1.85 -19.14 9.88
CA GLU A 30 2.07 -18.25 8.76
C GLU A 30 0.79 -17.95 8.04
N VAL A 31 0.44 -16.66 7.99
CA VAL A 31 -0.71 -16.16 7.24
C VAL A 31 -0.25 -15.77 5.86
N ASP A 32 -1.05 -16.10 4.84
CA ASP A 32 -0.77 -15.67 3.49
C ASP A 32 -1.25 -14.23 3.34
N HIS A 33 -0.30 -13.33 3.12
CA HIS A 33 -0.57 -11.91 2.97
C HIS A 33 -0.65 -11.44 1.52
N SER A 34 -0.64 -12.36 0.56
CA SER A 34 -0.60 -12.01 -0.87
C SER A 34 -1.73 -11.09 -1.29
N PHE A 35 -2.93 -11.39 -0.84
CA PHE A 35 -4.10 -10.59 -1.19
C PHE A 35 -3.99 -9.19 -0.59
N ALA A 36 -3.65 -9.12 0.69
CA ALA A 36 -3.51 -7.84 1.37
C ALA A 36 -2.44 -6.97 0.72
N LYS A 37 -1.33 -7.57 0.32
CA LYS A 37 -0.26 -6.84 -0.38
C LYS A 37 -0.73 -6.28 -1.70
N ARG A 38 -1.50 -7.04 -2.48
CA ARG A 38 -2.04 -6.58 -3.76
C ARG A 38 -3.01 -5.43 -3.56
N VAL A 39 -3.90 -5.54 -2.57
CA VAL A 39 -4.85 -4.48 -2.26
C VAL A 39 -4.10 -3.22 -1.83
N ALA A 40 -3.11 -3.37 -0.98
CA ALA A 40 -2.30 -2.25 -0.52
C ALA A 40 -1.57 -1.56 -1.66
N ASP A 41 -1.00 -2.33 -2.57
CA ASP A 41 -0.32 -1.77 -3.75
C ASP A 41 -1.28 -0.95 -4.60
N GLU A 42 -2.51 -1.44 -4.78
CA GLU A 42 -3.52 -0.72 -5.56
C GLU A 42 -4.00 0.54 -4.85
N ILE A 43 -4.16 0.48 -3.54
CA ILE A 43 -4.52 1.65 -2.73
C ILE A 43 -3.48 2.75 -2.93
N VAL A 44 -2.21 2.41 -2.86
CA VAL A 44 -1.13 3.39 -3.03
C VAL A 44 -1.12 3.94 -4.44
N ARG A 45 -1.35 3.10 -5.45
CA ARG A 45 -1.42 3.54 -6.84
C ARG A 45 -2.55 4.54 -7.05
N ILE A 46 -3.74 4.25 -6.52
CA ILE A 46 -4.89 5.16 -6.62
C ILE A 46 -4.58 6.46 -5.86
N THR A 47 -4.03 6.36 -4.67
CA THR A 47 -3.68 7.53 -3.86
C THR A 47 -2.67 8.42 -4.59
N THR A 48 -1.66 7.82 -5.21
CA THR A 48 -0.67 8.55 -5.98
C THR A 48 -1.30 9.27 -7.16
N ASN A 49 -2.18 8.59 -7.89
CA ASN A 49 -2.88 9.21 -9.02
C ASN A 49 -3.77 10.35 -8.57
N LEU A 50 -4.50 10.16 -7.47
CA LEU A 50 -5.37 11.21 -6.92
C LEU A 50 -4.55 12.42 -6.48
N SER A 51 -3.35 12.21 -5.93
CA SER A 51 -2.50 13.31 -5.48
C SER A 51 -2.00 14.17 -6.63
N ARG A 52 -1.97 13.63 -7.85
CA ARG A 52 -1.55 14.34 -9.05
C ARG A 52 -2.71 15.01 -9.78
N MET A 53 -3.93 14.72 -9.37
CA MET A 53 -5.12 15.30 -9.97
C MET A 53 -5.52 16.55 -9.23
N ASP A 54 -6.16 17.48 -9.96
CA ASP A 54 -6.74 18.66 -9.34
C ASP A 54 -7.89 18.23 -8.43
N ALA A 55 -7.84 18.65 -7.18
CA ALA A 55 -8.86 18.29 -6.19
C ALA A 55 -10.26 18.79 -6.55
N SER A 56 -10.36 19.76 -7.48
CA SER A 56 -11.64 20.27 -7.95
C SER A 56 -12.29 19.37 -9.00
N ILE A 57 -11.58 18.36 -9.50
CA ILE A 57 -12.14 17.44 -10.48
C ILE A 57 -13.29 16.67 -9.85
N LYS A 58 -14.40 16.62 -10.59
CA LYS A 58 -15.58 15.89 -10.15
C LYS A 58 -15.24 14.42 -9.96
N GLY A 59 -15.58 13.88 -8.80
CA GLY A 59 -15.28 12.50 -8.46
C GLY A 59 -14.01 12.33 -7.64
N HIS A 60 -13.16 13.34 -7.56
CA HIS A 60 -11.93 13.26 -6.79
C HIS A 60 -12.21 12.99 -5.30
N LYS A 61 -13.12 13.76 -4.73
CA LYS A 61 -13.46 13.65 -3.31
C LYS A 61 -14.08 12.30 -2.94
N PRO A 62 -15.11 11.80 -3.66
CA PRO A 62 -15.66 10.48 -3.35
C PRO A 62 -14.66 9.35 -3.57
N LEU A 63 -13.78 9.45 -4.57
CA LEU A 63 -12.72 8.44 -4.76
C LEU A 63 -11.75 8.43 -3.59
N SER A 64 -11.34 9.60 -3.13
CA SER A 64 -10.47 9.72 -1.95
C SER A 64 -11.11 9.09 -0.73
N ALA A 65 -12.42 9.31 -0.54
CA ALA A 65 -13.16 8.71 0.56
C ALA A 65 -13.20 7.18 0.44
N SER A 66 -13.38 6.66 -0.77
CA SER A 66 -13.40 5.22 -1.01
C SER A 66 -12.04 4.58 -0.68
N VAL A 67 -10.96 5.23 -1.05
CA VAL A 67 -9.61 4.75 -0.75
C VAL A 67 -9.39 4.69 0.75
N ARG A 68 -9.83 5.70 1.48
CA ARG A 68 -9.73 5.71 2.95
C ARG A 68 -10.50 4.56 3.58
N LYS A 69 -11.66 4.23 3.02
CA LYS A 69 -12.45 3.08 3.50
C LYS A 69 -11.71 1.77 3.27
N LEU A 70 -11.03 1.63 2.14
CA LEU A 70 -10.21 0.45 1.87
C LEU A 70 -9.05 0.35 2.86
N GLU A 71 -8.40 1.46 3.15
CA GLU A 71 -7.33 1.49 4.15
C GLU A 71 -7.84 1.08 5.52
N LYS A 72 -9.01 1.59 5.91
CA LYS A 72 -9.64 1.22 7.18
C LYS A 72 -9.98 -0.26 7.23
N SER A 73 -10.43 -0.83 6.11
CA SER A 73 -10.74 -2.24 6.04
C SER A 73 -9.49 -3.09 6.25
N LEU A 74 -8.38 -2.70 5.63
CA LEU A 74 -7.10 -3.38 5.86
C LEU A 74 -6.69 -3.25 7.32
N ASN A 75 -6.82 -2.06 7.89
CA ASN A 75 -6.46 -1.81 9.28
C ASN A 75 -7.29 -2.67 10.23
N SER A 76 -8.58 -2.80 9.96
CA SER A 76 -9.48 -3.66 10.76
C SER A 76 -9.05 -5.12 10.73
N ASN A 77 -8.34 -5.52 9.70
CA ASN A 77 -7.83 -6.88 9.56
C ASN A 77 -6.39 -7.03 10.03
N GLY A 78 -5.86 -6.01 10.70
CA GLY A 78 -4.54 -6.06 11.30
C GLY A 78 -3.42 -5.51 10.44
N TYR A 79 -3.72 -4.97 9.26
CA TYR A 79 -2.70 -4.42 8.35
C TYR A 79 -2.60 -2.92 8.49
N GLU A 80 -1.37 -2.45 8.66
CA GLU A 80 -1.08 -1.02 8.71
C GLU A 80 -0.25 -0.64 7.50
N LEU A 81 -0.74 0.33 6.74
CA LEU A 81 -0.02 0.90 5.61
C LEU A 81 0.67 2.17 6.06
N GLU A 82 1.97 2.26 5.80
CA GLU A 82 2.67 3.52 5.97
C GLU A 82 2.96 4.11 4.60
N VAL A 83 2.46 5.30 4.38
CA VAL A 83 2.70 6.06 3.15
C VAL A 83 3.74 7.13 3.46
N LEU A 84 4.89 7.00 2.83
CA LEU A 84 6.03 7.87 3.08
C LEU A 84 6.19 8.95 2.02
N LEU A 85 5.20 9.12 1.17
CA LEU A 85 5.25 10.08 0.08
C LEU A 85 5.47 11.50 0.61
N ASN A 86 6.37 12.23 -0.04
CA ASN A 86 6.76 13.60 0.29
C ASN A 86 7.50 13.76 1.61
N LYS A 87 7.86 12.66 2.25
CA LYS A 87 8.68 12.73 3.46
C LYS A 87 10.16 12.80 3.11
N PRO A 88 10.96 13.47 3.94
CA PRO A 88 12.41 13.45 3.75
C PRO A 88 12.94 12.04 3.88
N TYR A 89 13.89 11.69 3.03
CA TYR A 89 14.55 10.40 3.12
C TYR A 89 15.74 10.49 4.08
N ASP A 90 15.90 9.44 4.89
CA ASP A 90 17.02 9.28 5.80
C ASP A 90 17.58 7.87 5.64
N ASN A 91 18.90 7.77 5.61
CA ASN A 91 19.58 6.48 5.47
C ASN A 91 19.24 5.48 6.58
N GLY A 92 18.76 5.98 7.72
CA GLY A 92 18.32 5.11 8.82
C GLY A 92 16.97 4.45 8.60
N MET A 93 16.27 4.83 7.56
CA MET A 93 14.96 4.25 7.25
C MET A 93 15.11 2.84 6.69
N ASN A 94 14.27 1.93 7.19
CA ASN A 94 14.25 0.55 6.74
C ASN A 94 13.38 0.43 5.49
N LEU A 95 13.92 0.83 4.35
CA LEU A 95 13.20 0.78 3.07
C LEU A 95 14.20 0.54 1.94
N GLN A 96 13.67 0.29 0.75
CA GLN A 96 14.46 0.05 -0.45
C GLN A 96 14.38 1.27 -1.36
N PRO A 97 15.40 2.13 -1.36
CA PRO A 97 15.36 3.34 -2.18
C PRO A 97 15.90 3.12 -3.58
N VAL A 98 15.30 3.81 -4.54
CA VAL A 98 15.85 4.02 -5.88
C VAL A 98 16.08 5.52 -6.00
N PHE A 99 17.33 5.90 -6.25
CA PHE A 99 17.70 7.32 -6.27
C PHE A 99 17.63 7.90 -7.65
N ILE A 100 17.03 9.09 -7.75
CA ILE A 100 17.06 9.89 -8.96
C ILE A 100 17.53 11.29 -8.60
N VAL A 101 18.09 11.98 -9.57
CA VAL A 101 18.57 13.36 -9.38
C VAL A 101 17.46 14.33 -9.78
N ASP A 102 17.22 15.32 -8.92
CA ASP A 102 16.26 16.38 -9.19
C ASP A 102 16.97 17.72 -9.05
N GLU A 103 17.07 18.44 -10.16
CA GLU A 103 17.76 19.73 -10.21
C GLU A 103 17.09 20.80 -9.36
N ASN A 104 15.80 20.62 -9.06
CA ASN A 104 15.06 21.56 -8.24
C ASN A 104 15.34 21.43 -6.75
N LEU A 105 16.02 20.36 -6.35
CA LEU A 105 16.38 20.14 -4.96
C LEU A 105 17.79 20.67 -4.70
N LYS A 106 18.01 21.16 -3.49
CA LYS A 106 19.31 21.62 -3.07
C LYS A 106 20.22 20.44 -2.76
N GLU A 107 21.52 20.69 -2.85
CA GLU A 107 22.52 19.69 -2.46
C GLU A 107 22.24 19.19 -1.04
N GLY A 108 22.21 17.88 -0.85
CA GLY A 108 21.95 17.27 0.42
C GLY A 108 20.48 17.03 0.74
N GLU A 109 19.56 17.57 -0.06
CA GLU A 109 18.15 17.29 0.12
C GLU A 109 17.78 15.96 -0.53
N SER A 110 16.98 15.19 0.18
CA SER A 110 16.46 13.91 -0.34
C SER A 110 15.01 13.76 0.10
N VAL A 111 14.13 13.53 -0.85
CA VAL A 111 12.68 13.45 -0.61
C VAL A 111 12.14 12.21 -1.31
N ILE A 112 11.26 11.50 -0.61
CA ILE A 112 10.56 10.37 -1.20
C ILE A 112 9.47 10.92 -2.14
N THR A 113 9.66 10.74 -3.43
CA THR A 113 8.79 11.35 -4.44
C THR A 113 7.82 10.36 -5.07
N ARG A 114 8.04 9.07 -4.88
CA ARG A 114 7.13 8.07 -5.41
C ARG A 114 7.20 6.81 -4.56
N ILE A 115 6.04 6.21 -4.31
CA ILE A 115 5.96 4.93 -3.63
C ILE A 115 5.81 3.85 -4.71
N ILE A 116 6.78 2.96 -4.80
CA ILE A 116 6.73 1.82 -5.71
C ILE A 116 5.95 0.70 -5.02
N LYS A 117 6.30 0.43 -3.76
CA LYS A 117 5.55 -0.49 -2.91
C LYS A 117 5.42 0.13 -1.52
N PRO A 118 4.22 0.08 -0.91
CA PRO A 118 4.06 0.63 0.43
C PRO A 118 4.69 -0.27 1.49
N GLN A 119 5.04 0.33 2.60
CA GLN A 119 5.39 -0.43 3.79
C GLN A 119 4.12 -0.99 4.41
N ILE A 120 4.12 -2.27 4.69
CA ILE A 120 2.96 -2.94 5.30
C ILE A 120 3.41 -3.67 6.56
N ASN A 121 2.73 -3.36 7.65
CA ASN A 121 2.89 -4.08 8.90
C ASN A 121 1.63 -4.90 9.14
N TYR A 122 1.80 -6.09 9.69
CA TYR A 122 0.68 -6.92 10.10
C TYR A 122 0.84 -7.21 11.59
N LYS A 123 -0.14 -6.73 12.36
CA LYS A 123 -0.14 -6.89 13.83
C LYS A 123 1.21 -6.48 14.44
N GLY A 124 1.74 -5.36 13.98
CA GLY A 124 2.99 -4.80 14.47
C GLY A 124 4.25 -5.37 13.85
N LYS A 125 4.12 -6.35 12.95
CA LYS A 125 5.26 -6.99 12.32
C LYS A 125 5.39 -6.56 10.86
N LEU A 126 6.58 -6.18 10.45
CA LEU A 126 6.83 -5.80 9.06
C LEU A 126 6.70 -7.01 8.13
N ILE A 127 5.80 -6.93 7.16
CA ILE A 127 5.63 -7.98 6.15
C ILE A 127 6.04 -7.54 4.75
N GLN A 128 6.13 -6.24 4.52
CA GLN A 128 6.63 -5.69 3.26
C GLN A 128 7.35 -4.38 3.55
N ALA A 129 8.62 -4.33 3.17
CA ALA A 129 9.38 -3.08 3.28
C ALA A 129 8.98 -2.14 2.16
N ALA A 130 8.97 -0.85 2.43
CA ALA A 130 8.67 0.14 1.42
C ALA A 130 9.73 0.13 0.34
N GLN A 131 9.28 0.23 -0.91
CA GLN A 131 10.14 0.45 -2.05
C GLN A 131 9.76 1.80 -2.63
N VAL A 132 10.72 2.72 -2.67
CA VAL A 132 10.43 4.12 -2.96
C VAL A 132 11.43 4.69 -3.94
N GLU A 133 10.99 5.71 -4.64
CA GLU A 133 11.86 6.55 -5.46
C GLU A 133 12.21 7.77 -4.64
N VAL A 134 13.50 8.01 -4.47
CA VAL A 134 14.01 9.13 -3.70
C VAL A 134 14.65 10.12 -4.67
N SER A 135 14.10 11.32 -4.71
CA SER A 135 14.71 12.42 -5.47
C SER A 135 15.72 13.12 -4.58
N GLN A 136 16.90 13.34 -5.10
CA GLN A 136 17.95 14.00 -4.35
C GLN A 136 18.57 15.12 -5.16
N GLY A 137 19.02 16.17 -4.46
CA GLY A 137 19.76 17.26 -5.05
C GLY A 137 21.21 16.85 -5.28
N GLU A 138 21.80 17.46 -6.27
CA GLU A 138 23.23 17.26 -6.56
C GLU A 138 24.13 17.85 -5.51
#